data_d4ef0748fc0d00c7329358a7c8c87cc5
#
_entry.id   d4ef0748fc0d00c7329358a7c8c87cc5
#
_cell.length_a   1.000
_cell.length_b   1.000
_cell.length_c   1.000
_cell.angle_alpha   90.00
_cell.angle_beta   90.00
_cell.angle_gamma   90.00
#
_symmetry.space_group_name_H-M   'P 1'
#
loop_
_entity.id
_entity.type
_entity.pdbx_description
1 polymer ?
#
loop_
_entity_poly.entity_id
_entity_poly.type
_entity_poly.pdbx_seq_one_letter_code
_entity_poly.pdbx_strand_id
1 'polypeptide(L)'
;MKGKREADNNFNFKSEKLDELRSRVDAAFDEHGDEAWEKIKGIFTHPKRLLVAALAAVLLVGGITVGGYLLKIRAPELPNKDNTQKDPNRPQVDEIDYGEGVRPRVSGERKSKDFYTVLVLGRDTGGGGNTDTMLLASYDVTNQKATVMSIPRDTMVNVPWDVKKINSVYNYYGGGDKGIKALYKEISQLVGFEPDYQVVVEWEAVGAIVEAIGGVYFDVPYNMDYHDQYQDLVIEQEKGYRKLNGDDAMQVIRWRKNDSNSPYGNPQIGDSGRMQIQQDFLKAVIKQLLQLENVPNLGKLAEVFRENVETDLSFENILWFGKRAVIGGLSLEDVSFMTMPWTGVYVYSRTLSAEYGRTMKLDYVVPQANALLDLVNDSLSPFTEKFTLRDLDIMSVNADGSLASSTGRVEDSKAAAAPPVFVDPYTGRIANSSESTGGETEENDPPAEVTSGSLTVIGEATGNE
;
A
#
# COMPACT_ATOMS: atom_id res chain seq x y z
N MET A 1 -27.00 22.50 -31.04
CA MET A 1 -26.29 22.94 -32.25
C MET A 1 -25.12 23.92 -31.98
N LYS A 2 -24.75 24.27 -30.75
CA LYS A 2 -23.61 25.16 -30.43
C LYS A 2 -22.26 24.43 -30.22
N GLY A 3 -22.23 23.15 -29.88
CA GLY A 3 -20.98 22.44 -29.61
C GLY A 3 -20.18 21.96 -30.86
N LYS A 4 -20.78 21.93 -32.03
CA LYS A 4 -20.10 21.50 -33.26
C LYS A 4 -19.25 22.60 -33.92
N ARG A 5 -19.55 23.88 -33.63
CA ARG A 5 -18.83 25.02 -34.24
C ARG A 5 -17.51 25.36 -33.50
N GLU A 6 -17.38 25.05 -32.21
CA GLU A 6 -16.13 25.30 -31.45
C GLU A 6 -15.05 24.24 -31.69
N ALA A 7 -15.45 22.98 -31.93
CA ALA A 7 -14.50 21.92 -32.30
C ALA A 7 -13.90 22.11 -33.67
N ASP A 8 -14.70 22.56 -34.63
CA ASP A 8 -14.23 22.83 -36.00
C ASP A 8 -13.30 24.07 -36.12
N ASN A 9 -13.49 25.09 -35.26
CA ASN A 9 -12.60 26.26 -35.23
C ASN A 9 -11.22 25.95 -34.62
N ASN A 10 -11.13 25.07 -33.62
CA ASN A 10 -9.84 24.66 -33.04
C ASN A 10 -9.04 23.73 -33.96
N PHE A 11 -9.69 22.96 -34.79
CA PHE A 11 -9.03 22.11 -35.79
C PHE A 11 -8.51 22.91 -36.98
N ASN A 12 -9.27 23.90 -37.45
CA ASN A 12 -8.84 24.81 -38.52
C ASN A 12 -7.67 25.71 -38.09
N PHE A 13 -7.64 26.21 -36.84
CA PHE A 13 -6.53 27.06 -36.37
C PHE A 13 -5.20 26.26 -36.23
N LYS A 14 -5.27 24.96 -35.97
CA LYS A 14 -4.08 24.08 -35.97
C LYS A 14 -3.59 23.77 -37.36
N SER A 15 -4.48 23.65 -38.33
CA SER A 15 -4.13 23.37 -39.72
C SER A 15 -3.48 24.59 -40.37
N GLU A 16 -4.05 25.77 -40.21
CA GLU A 16 -3.47 27.02 -40.73
C GLU A 16 -2.06 27.32 -40.22
N LYS A 17 -1.80 27.09 -38.93
CA LYS A 17 -0.48 27.27 -38.33
C LYS A 17 0.55 26.23 -38.81
N LEU A 18 0.09 25.03 -39.12
CA LEU A 18 0.91 23.98 -39.71
C LEU A 18 1.23 24.28 -41.20
N ASP A 19 0.26 24.82 -41.94
CA ASP A 19 0.44 25.18 -43.32
C ASP A 19 1.33 26.43 -43.46
N GLU A 20 1.21 27.40 -42.54
CA GLU A 20 2.12 28.55 -42.43
C GLU A 20 3.56 28.13 -42.09
N LEU A 21 3.74 27.21 -41.16
CA LEU A 21 5.05 26.62 -40.83
C LEU A 21 5.64 25.87 -42.03
N ARG A 22 4.82 25.11 -42.75
CA ARG A 22 5.22 24.35 -43.92
C ARG A 22 5.67 25.30 -45.05
N SER A 23 4.89 26.35 -45.36
CA SER A 23 5.24 27.35 -46.37
C SER A 23 6.52 28.10 -46.00
N ARG A 24 6.78 28.39 -44.73
CA ARG A 24 8.04 29.03 -44.26
C ARG A 24 9.24 28.09 -44.34
N VAL A 25 9.05 26.80 -44.12
CA VAL A 25 10.09 25.78 -44.29
C VAL A 25 10.40 25.58 -45.77
N ASP A 26 9.37 25.50 -46.62
CA ASP A 26 9.53 25.37 -48.07
C ASP A 26 10.20 26.61 -48.68
N ALA A 27 9.83 27.84 -48.28
CA ALA A 27 10.47 29.06 -48.70
C ALA A 27 11.94 29.17 -48.24
N ALA A 28 12.27 28.73 -47.02
CA ALA A 28 13.64 28.68 -46.53
C ALA A 28 14.50 27.61 -47.25
N PHE A 29 13.87 26.55 -47.74
CA PHE A 29 14.52 25.52 -48.57
C PHE A 29 14.80 25.98 -49.98
N ASP A 30 13.87 26.77 -50.58
CA ASP A 30 14.03 27.34 -51.92
C ASP A 30 15.09 28.45 -51.97
N GLU A 31 15.27 29.23 -50.88
CA GLU A 31 16.22 30.34 -50.81
C GLU A 31 17.67 29.90 -50.52
N HIS A 32 17.85 28.77 -49.79
CA HIS A 32 19.18 28.30 -49.39
C HIS A 32 19.42 26.78 -49.62
N GLY A 33 18.54 26.16 -50.41
CA GLY A 33 18.50 24.71 -50.60
C GLY A 33 19.81 24.11 -51.15
N ASP A 34 20.43 24.80 -52.12
CA ASP A 34 21.65 24.30 -52.75
C ASP A 34 22.86 24.38 -51.82
N GLU A 35 23.00 25.45 -51.03
CA GLU A 35 24.06 25.57 -50.02
C GLU A 35 23.87 24.62 -48.83
N ALA A 36 22.62 24.45 -48.38
CA ALA A 36 22.28 23.53 -47.32
C ALA A 36 22.50 22.08 -47.78
N TRP A 37 22.14 21.75 -49.03
CA TRP A 37 22.32 20.42 -49.61
C TRP A 37 23.80 20.03 -49.78
N GLU A 38 24.66 20.96 -50.20
CA GLU A 38 26.10 20.71 -50.28
C GLU A 38 26.75 20.56 -48.88
N LYS A 39 26.29 21.32 -47.89
CA LYS A 39 26.72 21.14 -46.48
C LYS A 39 26.27 19.79 -45.93
N ILE A 40 25.04 19.34 -46.23
CA ILE A 40 24.51 18.03 -45.86
C ILE A 40 25.28 16.90 -46.54
N LYS A 41 25.55 16.99 -47.84
CA LYS A 41 26.43 16.00 -48.52
C LYS A 41 27.80 15.90 -47.88
N GLY A 42 28.40 17.03 -47.46
CA GLY A 42 29.70 17.06 -46.74
C GLY A 42 29.66 16.34 -45.37
N ILE A 43 28.51 16.18 -44.79
CA ILE A 43 28.34 15.38 -43.55
C ILE A 43 28.38 13.89 -43.88
N PHE A 44 27.72 13.47 -44.98
CA PHE A 44 27.67 12.06 -45.37
C PHE A 44 28.99 11.51 -45.97
N THR A 45 29.90 12.38 -46.43
CA THR A 45 31.18 11.96 -46.98
C THR A 45 32.26 11.70 -45.92
N HIS A 46 32.07 12.14 -44.67
CA HIS A 46 33.05 11.95 -43.61
C HIS A 46 32.49 11.10 -42.45
N PRO A 47 33.00 9.88 -42.19
CA PRO A 47 32.44 8.96 -41.23
C PRO A 47 32.35 9.55 -39.80
N LYS A 48 33.30 10.40 -39.41
CA LYS A 48 33.28 11.08 -38.09
C LYS A 48 32.15 12.12 -38.00
N ARG A 49 31.83 12.85 -39.10
CA ARG A 49 30.74 13.84 -39.15
C ARG A 49 29.37 13.15 -39.20
N LEU A 50 29.29 12.02 -39.89
CA LEU A 50 28.11 11.17 -39.92
C LEU A 50 27.77 10.63 -38.50
N LEU A 51 28.79 10.16 -37.76
CA LEU A 51 28.61 9.69 -36.41
C LEU A 51 28.15 10.79 -35.46
N VAL A 52 28.72 12.00 -35.58
CA VAL A 52 28.28 13.15 -34.75
C VAL A 52 26.85 13.58 -35.12
N ALA A 53 26.50 13.60 -36.41
CA ALA A 53 25.14 13.93 -36.86
C ALA A 53 24.11 12.87 -36.41
N ALA A 54 24.47 11.57 -36.46
CA ALA A 54 23.65 10.48 -35.96
C ALA A 54 23.48 10.58 -34.45
N LEU A 55 24.55 10.84 -33.68
CA LEU A 55 24.50 11.04 -32.24
C LEU A 55 23.62 12.26 -31.86
N ALA A 56 23.78 13.37 -32.59
CA ALA A 56 22.95 14.55 -32.38
C ALA A 56 21.47 14.29 -32.71
N ALA A 57 21.18 13.53 -33.78
CA ALA A 57 19.81 13.11 -34.10
C ALA A 57 19.20 12.20 -33.01
N VAL A 58 19.97 11.25 -32.51
CA VAL A 58 19.53 10.37 -31.38
C VAL A 58 19.28 11.20 -30.13
N LEU A 59 20.15 12.15 -29.80
CA LEU A 59 19.97 13.05 -28.66
C LEU A 59 18.78 13.99 -28.86
N LEU A 60 18.52 14.46 -30.10
CA LEU A 60 17.38 15.32 -30.43
C LEU A 60 16.05 14.54 -30.35
N VAL A 61 15.99 13.37 -30.96
CA VAL A 61 14.81 12.48 -30.91
C VAL A 61 14.61 11.98 -29.48
N GLY A 62 15.67 11.58 -28.78
CA GLY A 62 15.62 11.21 -27.36
C GLY A 62 15.16 12.38 -26.48
N GLY A 63 15.67 13.59 -26.72
CA GLY A 63 15.27 14.80 -26.00
C GLY A 63 13.80 15.21 -26.27
N ILE A 64 13.31 15.04 -27.51
CA ILE A 64 11.90 15.32 -27.85
C ILE A 64 10.98 14.26 -27.24
N THR A 65 11.34 12.99 -27.28
CA THR A 65 10.53 11.92 -26.69
C THR A 65 10.50 12.01 -25.16
N VAL A 66 11.66 12.22 -24.52
CA VAL A 66 11.76 12.44 -23.08
C VAL A 66 11.08 13.75 -22.67
N GLY A 67 11.29 14.83 -23.42
CA GLY A 67 10.64 16.11 -23.16
C GLY A 67 9.12 16.06 -23.34
N GLY A 68 8.62 15.40 -24.38
CA GLY A 68 7.19 15.17 -24.61
C GLY A 68 6.55 14.30 -23.53
N TYR A 69 7.29 13.33 -23.02
CA TYR A 69 6.88 12.47 -21.91
C TYR A 69 6.88 13.24 -20.58
N LEU A 70 7.92 14.05 -20.31
CA LEU A 70 8.02 14.88 -19.12
C LEU A 70 6.94 15.98 -19.05
N LEU A 71 6.43 16.44 -20.18
CA LEU A 71 5.33 17.42 -20.25
C LEU A 71 3.96 16.82 -19.87
N LYS A 72 3.81 15.51 -19.90
CA LYS A 72 2.59 14.81 -19.49
C LYS A 72 2.54 14.50 -18.00
N ILE A 73 3.69 14.56 -17.30
CA ILE A 73 3.77 14.29 -15.86
C ILE A 73 3.10 15.43 -15.09
N ARG A 74 2.01 15.13 -14.40
CA ARG A 74 1.24 16.11 -13.62
C ARG A 74 1.19 15.72 -12.16
N ALA A 75 1.20 16.74 -11.29
CA ALA A 75 0.89 16.54 -9.87
C ALA A 75 -0.51 15.97 -9.74
N PRO A 76 -0.74 15.02 -8.83
CA PRO A 76 -2.08 14.55 -8.55
C PRO A 76 -2.93 15.70 -8.00
N GLU A 77 -4.16 15.80 -8.50
CA GLU A 77 -5.15 16.72 -7.93
C GLU A 77 -5.81 16.00 -6.76
N LEU A 78 -5.82 16.66 -5.60
CA LEU A 78 -6.49 16.11 -4.43
C LEU A 78 -7.96 15.83 -4.74
N PRO A 79 -8.48 14.63 -4.41
CA PRO A 79 -9.87 14.29 -4.64
C PRO A 79 -10.79 15.32 -3.98
N ASN A 80 -11.80 15.81 -4.69
CA ASN A 80 -12.81 16.67 -4.08
C ASN A 80 -13.79 15.81 -3.28
N LYS A 81 -13.47 15.60 -2.01
CA LYS A 81 -14.30 14.85 -1.07
C LYS A 81 -15.28 15.75 -0.30
N ASP A 82 -15.21 17.06 -0.52
CA ASP A 82 -16.13 18.02 0.08
C ASP A 82 -17.36 18.19 -0.82
N ASN A 83 -18.50 17.65 -0.37
CA ASN A 83 -19.78 17.65 -1.10
C ASN A 83 -20.42 19.03 -1.20
N THR A 84 -19.84 20.08 -0.62
CA THR A 84 -20.42 21.43 -0.63
C THR A 84 -20.22 22.17 -1.97
N GLN A 85 -19.31 21.71 -2.81
CA GLN A 85 -19.11 22.25 -4.18
C GLN A 85 -18.96 21.11 -5.20
N LYS A 86 -20.06 20.68 -5.78
CA LYS A 86 -20.06 19.76 -6.93
C LYS A 86 -19.53 20.49 -8.17
N ASP A 87 -18.23 20.34 -8.44
CA ASP A 87 -17.65 20.71 -9.71
C ASP A 87 -17.81 19.51 -10.68
N PRO A 88 -18.62 19.65 -11.75
CA PRO A 88 -18.86 18.54 -12.69
C PRO A 88 -17.63 18.13 -13.50
N ASN A 89 -16.51 18.89 -13.43
CA ASN A 89 -15.28 18.61 -14.17
C ASN A 89 -14.18 17.99 -13.29
N ARG A 90 -14.44 17.76 -12.00
CA ARG A 90 -13.50 17.11 -11.10
C ARG A 90 -13.88 15.65 -10.85
N PRO A 91 -12.91 14.74 -10.69
CA PRO A 91 -13.19 13.37 -10.24
C PRO A 91 -13.97 13.43 -8.92
N GLN A 92 -15.19 12.91 -8.93
CA GLN A 92 -15.99 12.75 -7.71
C GLN A 92 -15.70 11.36 -7.18
N VAL A 93 -15.20 11.28 -5.95
CA VAL A 93 -15.14 10.02 -5.22
C VAL A 93 -16.55 9.71 -4.74
N ASP A 94 -17.02 8.49 -4.93
CA ASP A 94 -18.30 8.03 -4.37
C ASP A 94 -18.32 8.27 -2.86
N GLU A 95 -19.32 9.00 -2.39
CA GLU A 95 -19.50 9.29 -0.98
C GLU A 95 -19.62 7.98 -0.18
N ILE A 96 -18.77 7.83 0.84
CA ILE A 96 -18.84 6.70 1.75
C ILE A 96 -19.88 6.99 2.82
N ASP A 97 -20.83 6.09 2.97
CA ASP A 97 -21.81 6.16 4.07
C ASP A 97 -21.18 5.62 5.36
N TYR A 98 -20.84 6.52 6.28
CA TYR A 98 -20.32 6.19 7.61
C TYR A 98 -21.43 5.86 8.61
N GLY A 99 -22.71 5.96 8.22
CA GLY A 99 -23.84 5.70 9.09
C GLY A 99 -23.83 6.61 10.33
N GLU A 100 -24.00 6.00 11.51
CA GLU A 100 -23.87 6.68 12.80
C GLU A 100 -22.45 6.61 13.41
N GLY A 101 -21.49 6.05 12.68
CA GLY A 101 -20.10 5.97 13.09
C GLY A 101 -19.35 7.31 13.02
N VAL A 102 -18.08 7.30 13.37
CA VAL A 102 -17.21 8.48 13.22
C VAL A 102 -17.14 8.85 11.74
N ARG A 103 -17.25 10.13 11.46
CA ARG A 103 -17.03 10.68 10.13
C ARG A 103 -15.58 11.14 10.02
N PRO A 104 -14.74 10.45 9.26
CA PRO A 104 -13.35 10.86 9.06
C PRO A 104 -13.27 12.23 8.39
N ARG A 105 -12.21 12.96 8.70
CA ARG A 105 -11.95 14.27 8.09
C ARG A 105 -11.57 14.09 6.62
N VAL A 106 -12.21 14.84 5.75
CA VAL A 106 -12.01 14.80 4.28
C VAL A 106 -11.34 16.05 3.73
N SER A 107 -11.37 17.18 4.48
CA SER A 107 -10.83 18.47 4.07
C SER A 107 -10.25 19.23 5.25
N GLY A 108 -9.39 20.21 4.97
CA GLY A 108 -8.74 21.05 5.97
C GLY A 108 -7.42 21.63 5.47
N GLU A 109 -6.81 22.51 6.29
CA GLU A 109 -5.48 23.04 6.00
C GLU A 109 -4.43 21.93 6.09
N ARG A 110 -3.64 21.75 5.03
CA ARG A 110 -2.60 20.71 4.96
C ARG A 110 -1.29 21.18 5.57
N LYS A 111 -0.54 20.25 6.17
CA LYS A 111 0.79 20.48 6.76
C LYS A 111 1.79 21.02 5.76
N SER A 112 1.71 20.60 4.49
CA SER A 112 2.45 21.18 3.37
C SER A 112 1.59 21.17 2.11
N LYS A 113 1.99 21.96 1.11
CA LYS A 113 1.27 22.08 -0.16
C LYS A 113 1.14 20.76 -0.89
N ASP A 114 2.20 19.95 -0.86
CA ASP A 114 2.29 18.69 -1.59
C ASP A 114 2.42 17.52 -0.59
N PHE A 115 1.50 17.45 0.37
CA PHE A 115 1.38 16.34 1.32
C PHE A 115 0.27 15.40 0.85
N TYR A 116 0.59 14.13 0.63
CA TYR A 116 -0.34 13.12 0.11
C TYR A 116 -0.40 11.91 1.03
N THR A 117 -1.57 11.27 1.06
CA THR A 117 -1.80 10.02 1.79
C THR A 117 -2.35 8.95 0.84
N VAL A 118 -1.81 7.74 0.97
CA VAL A 118 -2.16 6.61 0.11
C VAL A 118 -2.43 5.38 0.97
N LEU A 119 -3.60 4.78 0.79
CA LEU A 119 -3.92 3.48 1.36
C LEU A 119 -3.54 2.39 0.36
N VAL A 120 -2.65 1.48 0.75
CA VAL A 120 -2.25 0.32 -0.05
C VAL A 120 -2.84 -0.94 0.55
N LEU A 121 -3.59 -1.68 -0.26
CA LEU A 121 -4.23 -2.93 0.11
C LEU A 121 -3.66 -4.07 -0.73
N GLY A 122 -3.12 -5.10 -0.09
CA GLY A 122 -2.71 -6.34 -0.74
C GLY A 122 -3.87 -7.34 -0.77
N ARG A 123 -4.25 -7.78 -1.97
CA ARG A 123 -5.34 -8.74 -2.18
C ARG A 123 -4.76 -10.08 -2.65
N ASP A 124 -5.19 -11.16 -2.01
CA ASP A 124 -4.91 -12.52 -2.48
C ASP A 124 -6.06 -13.01 -3.38
N THR A 125 -5.76 -13.21 -4.65
CA THR A 125 -6.74 -13.70 -5.64
C THR A 125 -6.84 -15.21 -5.70
N GLY A 126 -5.84 -15.94 -5.19
CA GLY A 126 -5.73 -17.41 -5.31
C GLY A 126 -6.39 -18.22 -4.18
N GLY A 127 -6.78 -17.62 -3.06
CA GLY A 127 -7.10 -18.38 -1.84
C GLY A 127 -8.33 -17.97 -1.05
N GLY A 128 -9.31 -17.30 -1.65
CA GLY A 128 -10.52 -16.86 -0.92
C GLY A 128 -10.61 -15.35 -0.68
N GLY A 129 -9.73 -14.58 -1.29
CA GLY A 129 -9.87 -13.14 -1.41
C GLY A 129 -9.64 -12.37 -0.11
N ASN A 130 -8.78 -12.84 0.79
CA ASN A 130 -8.45 -12.08 1.99
C ASN A 130 -7.49 -10.93 1.68
N THR A 131 -7.67 -9.80 2.37
CA THR A 131 -6.71 -8.71 2.40
C THR A 131 -5.77 -8.90 3.59
N ASP A 132 -4.60 -9.43 3.33
CA ASP A 132 -3.62 -9.73 4.38
C ASP A 132 -2.62 -8.59 4.60
N THR A 133 -2.52 -7.66 3.66
CA THR A 133 -1.60 -6.51 3.74
C THR A 133 -2.39 -5.21 3.63
N MET A 134 -2.26 -4.36 4.65
CA MET A 134 -2.85 -3.03 4.69
C MET A 134 -1.78 -2.04 5.14
N LEU A 135 -1.43 -1.09 4.28
CA LEU A 135 -0.43 -0.07 4.56
C LEU A 135 -1.06 1.31 4.36
N LEU A 136 -0.90 2.19 5.34
CA LEU A 136 -1.21 3.60 5.19
C LEU A 136 0.09 4.38 5.05
N ALA A 137 0.28 5.01 3.91
CA ALA A 137 1.46 5.82 3.62
C ALA A 137 1.10 7.30 3.62
N SER A 138 1.98 8.13 4.16
CA SER A 138 2.00 9.58 3.95
C SER A 138 3.29 9.98 3.26
N TYR A 139 3.23 10.95 2.36
CA TYR A 139 4.39 11.51 1.69
C TYR A 139 4.31 13.03 1.62
N ASP A 140 5.17 13.68 2.37
CA ASP A 140 5.42 15.11 2.28
C ASP A 140 6.46 15.38 1.19
N VAL A 141 5.99 15.61 -0.02
CA VAL A 141 6.84 15.86 -1.20
C VAL A 141 7.63 17.17 -1.06
N THR A 142 7.09 18.14 -0.32
CA THR A 142 7.76 19.41 -0.09
C THR A 142 9.01 19.23 0.77
N ASN A 143 8.90 18.45 1.83
CA ASN A 143 9.97 18.21 2.80
C ASN A 143 10.73 16.89 2.56
N GLN A 144 10.36 16.11 1.53
CA GLN A 144 10.94 14.82 1.19
C GLN A 144 10.96 13.86 2.39
N LYS A 145 9.80 13.71 3.06
CA LYS A 145 9.60 12.80 4.19
C LYS A 145 8.41 11.88 3.91
N ALA A 146 8.57 10.61 4.20
CA ALA A 146 7.50 9.64 4.06
C ALA A 146 7.36 8.78 5.32
N THR A 147 6.13 8.36 5.62
CA THR A 147 5.83 7.43 6.70
C THR A 147 4.94 6.33 6.15
N VAL A 148 5.27 5.08 6.44
CA VAL A 148 4.50 3.90 6.04
C VAL A 148 4.13 3.14 7.30
N MET A 149 2.85 3.11 7.64
CA MET A 149 2.31 2.34 8.76
C MET A 149 1.64 1.06 8.25
N SER A 150 2.09 -0.08 8.73
CA SER A 150 1.42 -1.37 8.52
C SER A 150 0.31 -1.54 9.55
N ILE A 151 -0.89 -1.90 9.07
CA ILE A 151 -2.07 -2.22 9.88
C ILE A 151 -2.21 -3.74 9.90
N PRO A 152 -2.05 -4.39 11.07
CA PRO A 152 -2.17 -5.85 11.16
C PRO A 152 -3.56 -6.33 10.75
N ARG A 153 -3.63 -7.46 10.05
CA ARG A 153 -4.89 -8.03 9.54
C ARG A 153 -5.90 -8.42 10.64
N ASP A 154 -5.39 -8.74 11.84
CA ASP A 154 -6.19 -9.13 13.00
C ASP A 154 -6.57 -7.92 13.89
N THR A 155 -6.37 -6.69 13.38
CA THR A 155 -6.75 -5.45 14.06
C THR A 155 -8.23 -5.47 14.38
N MET A 156 -8.57 -5.22 15.65
CA MET A 156 -9.95 -5.12 16.10
C MET A 156 -10.58 -3.83 15.61
N VAL A 157 -11.69 -3.93 14.88
CA VAL A 157 -12.49 -2.81 14.38
C VAL A 157 -13.92 -2.87 14.87
N ASN A 158 -14.61 -1.73 14.88
CA ASN A 158 -15.96 -1.56 15.41
C ASN A 158 -17.01 -1.91 14.35
N VAL A 159 -17.26 -3.20 14.19
CA VAL A 159 -18.23 -3.73 13.22
C VAL A 159 -19.40 -4.43 13.92
N PRO A 160 -20.60 -4.51 13.28
CA PRO A 160 -21.81 -5.02 13.92
C PRO A 160 -21.90 -6.56 14.05
N TRP A 161 -20.84 -7.31 13.63
CA TRP A 161 -20.79 -8.77 13.75
C TRP A 161 -19.73 -9.23 14.75
N ASP A 162 -19.69 -10.55 15.02
CA ASP A 162 -18.91 -11.14 16.11
C ASP A 162 -17.40 -11.10 15.86
N VAL A 163 -16.94 -11.52 14.67
CA VAL A 163 -15.52 -11.56 14.31
C VAL A 163 -15.06 -10.17 13.86
N LYS A 164 -14.45 -9.43 14.78
CA LYS A 164 -14.10 -8.01 14.61
C LYS A 164 -12.71 -7.77 14.01
N LYS A 165 -12.16 -8.74 13.31
CA LYS A 165 -10.87 -8.59 12.63
C LYS A 165 -11.04 -7.77 11.35
N ILE A 166 -10.17 -6.79 11.11
CA ILE A 166 -10.28 -5.88 9.97
C ILE A 166 -10.26 -6.64 8.62
N ASN A 167 -9.50 -7.74 8.51
CA ASN A 167 -9.49 -8.57 7.31
C ASN A 167 -10.84 -9.25 7.02
N SER A 168 -11.70 -9.45 8.04
CA SER A 168 -13.04 -10.01 7.85
C SER A 168 -13.99 -9.08 7.11
N VAL A 169 -13.72 -7.76 7.14
CA VAL A 169 -14.55 -6.73 6.53
C VAL A 169 -14.68 -6.94 5.02
N TYR A 170 -13.57 -7.23 4.35
CA TYR A 170 -13.55 -7.46 2.91
C TYR A 170 -14.53 -8.57 2.48
N ASN A 171 -14.43 -9.73 3.13
CA ASN A 171 -15.27 -10.88 2.81
C ASN A 171 -16.72 -10.73 3.27
N TYR A 172 -16.96 -10.04 4.39
CA TYR A 172 -18.32 -9.79 4.89
C TYR A 172 -19.16 -9.03 3.87
N TYR A 173 -18.58 -8.10 3.13
CA TYR A 173 -19.23 -7.36 2.06
C TYR A 173 -19.14 -8.04 0.68
N GLY A 174 -18.71 -9.30 0.62
CA GLY A 174 -18.70 -10.13 -0.60
C GLY A 174 -17.48 -9.89 -1.49
N GLY A 175 -16.43 -9.28 -0.98
CA GLY A 175 -15.19 -9.03 -1.72
C GLY A 175 -15.31 -7.98 -2.83
N GLY A 176 -14.34 -7.96 -3.76
CA GLY A 176 -14.31 -7.02 -4.87
C GLY A 176 -14.36 -5.55 -4.42
N ASP A 177 -14.89 -4.67 -5.27
CA ASP A 177 -14.99 -3.23 -5.00
C ASP A 177 -15.75 -2.90 -3.71
N LYS A 178 -16.79 -3.68 -3.38
CA LYS A 178 -17.56 -3.47 -2.14
C LYS A 178 -16.72 -3.78 -0.91
N GLY A 179 -15.95 -4.86 -0.94
CA GLY A 179 -15.03 -5.24 0.13
C GLY A 179 -13.92 -4.22 0.32
N ILE A 180 -13.33 -3.73 -0.78
CA ILE A 180 -12.33 -2.67 -0.78
C ILE A 180 -12.88 -1.37 -0.19
N LYS A 181 -14.08 -0.94 -0.64
CA LYS A 181 -14.77 0.26 -0.12
C LYS A 181 -15.05 0.13 1.38
N ALA A 182 -15.47 -1.05 1.84
CA ALA A 182 -15.72 -1.30 3.26
C ALA A 182 -14.41 -1.26 4.09
N LEU A 183 -13.31 -1.85 3.60
CA LEU A 183 -11.99 -1.74 4.25
C LEU A 183 -11.50 -0.30 4.31
N TYR A 184 -11.63 0.45 3.23
CA TYR A 184 -11.28 1.86 3.19
C TYR A 184 -12.06 2.65 4.25
N LYS A 185 -13.36 2.36 4.41
CA LYS A 185 -14.22 2.95 5.44
C LYS A 185 -13.68 2.68 6.85
N GLU A 186 -13.43 1.42 7.19
CA GLU A 186 -12.96 1.03 8.52
C GLU A 186 -11.59 1.62 8.83
N ILE A 187 -10.67 1.63 7.85
CA ILE A 187 -9.34 2.24 8.03
C ILE A 187 -9.46 3.76 8.20
N SER A 188 -10.34 4.42 7.43
CA SER A 188 -10.56 5.87 7.56
C SER A 188 -11.12 6.23 8.96
N GLN A 189 -12.02 5.42 9.51
CA GLN A 189 -12.51 5.60 10.87
C GLN A 189 -11.46 5.33 11.93
N LEU A 190 -10.61 4.32 11.72
CA LEU A 190 -9.50 3.97 12.61
C LEU A 190 -8.47 5.11 12.74
N VAL A 191 -8.20 5.84 11.65
CA VAL A 191 -7.19 6.91 11.62
C VAL A 191 -7.77 8.32 11.66
N GLY A 192 -9.09 8.46 11.57
CA GLY A 192 -9.84 9.73 11.68
C GLY A 192 -9.84 10.60 10.42
N PHE A 193 -9.21 10.17 9.33
CA PHE A 193 -9.23 10.89 8.04
C PHE A 193 -9.34 9.92 6.87
N GLU A 194 -9.87 10.40 5.74
CA GLU A 194 -9.87 9.64 4.51
C GLU A 194 -8.52 9.79 3.78
N PRO A 195 -7.82 8.68 3.48
CA PRO A 195 -6.66 8.70 2.59
C PRO A 195 -7.00 9.37 1.25
N ASP A 196 -6.05 10.12 0.66
CA ASP A 196 -6.29 10.82 -0.59
C ASP A 196 -6.48 9.86 -1.76
N TYR A 197 -5.71 8.79 -1.77
CA TYR A 197 -5.70 7.77 -2.82
C TYR A 197 -5.69 6.37 -2.24
N GLN A 198 -6.15 5.42 -3.05
CA GLN A 198 -6.03 4.01 -2.76
C GLN A 198 -5.30 3.26 -3.88
N VAL A 199 -4.61 2.22 -3.48
CA VAL A 199 -3.87 1.31 -4.35
C VAL A 199 -4.17 -0.10 -3.91
N VAL A 200 -4.79 -0.90 -4.77
CA VAL A 200 -5.05 -2.32 -4.53
C VAL A 200 -4.07 -3.13 -5.38
N VAL A 201 -3.22 -3.90 -4.73
CA VAL A 201 -2.16 -4.69 -5.35
C VAL A 201 -2.51 -6.16 -5.22
N GLU A 202 -2.56 -6.86 -6.33
CA GLU A 202 -2.59 -8.33 -6.31
C GLU A 202 -1.19 -8.87 -6.03
N TRP A 203 -1.10 -10.03 -5.38
CA TRP A 203 0.21 -10.61 -5.04
C TRP A 203 1.10 -10.79 -6.27
N GLU A 204 0.51 -11.21 -7.38
CA GLU A 204 1.20 -11.42 -8.65
C GLU A 204 1.86 -10.14 -9.17
N ALA A 205 1.28 -8.99 -8.88
CA ALA A 205 1.83 -7.68 -9.25
C ALA A 205 3.18 -7.40 -8.57
N VAL A 206 3.40 -7.90 -7.36
CA VAL A 206 4.68 -7.70 -6.65
C VAL A 206 5.82 -8.33 -7.44
N GLY A 207 5.65 -9.54 -7.94
CA GLY A 207 6.62 -10.20 -8.81
C GLY A 207 6.91 -9.41 -10.08
N ALA A 208 5.85 -8.93 -10.76
CA ALA A 208 5.98 -8.13 -11.98
C ALA A 208 6.70 -6.78 -11.73
N ILE A 209 6.43 -6.13 -10.60
CA ILE A 209 7.14 -4.89 -10.19
C ILE A 209 8.63 -5.18 -9.96
N VAL A 210 8.95 -6.28 -9.24
CA VAL A 210 10.34 -6.68 -8.99
C VAL A 210 11.08 -6.95 -10.31
N GLU A 211 10.46 -7.64 -11.26
CA GLU A 211 11.02 -7.85 -12.61
C GLU A 211 11.23 -6.53 -13.35
N ALA A 212 10.27 -5.62 -13.28
CA ALA A 212 10.35 -4.33 -13.99
C ALA A 212 11.52 -3.44 -13.51
N ILE A 213 11.87 -3.52 -12.21
CA ILE A 213 13.03 -2.82 -11.63
C ILE A 213 14.33 -3.63 -11.77
N GLY A 214 14.29 -4.77 -12.47
CA GLY A 214 15.45 -5.62 -12.71
C GLY A 214 15.87 -6.45 -11.51
N GLY A 215 14.98 -6.76 -10.58
CA GLY A 215 15.21 -7.52 -9.36
C GLY A 215 15.56 -6.67 -8.15
N VAL A 216 15.47 -7.25 -6.97
CA VAL A 216 15.70 -6.57 -5.68
C VAL A 216 16.78 -7.30 -4.89
N TYR A 217 17.77 -6.57 -4.37
CA TYR A 217 18.72 -7.10 -3.42
C TYR A 217 18.09 -7.17 -2.03
N PHE A 218 18.02 -8.39 -1.48
CA PHE A 218 17.41 -8.65 -0.18
C PHE A 218 18.21 -9.66 0.62
N ASP A 219 18.28 -9.47 1.94
CA ASP A 219 18.86 -10.44 2.86
C ASP A 219 17.77 -11.37 3.37
N VAL A 220 17.65 -12.53 2.74
CA VAL A 220 16.65 -13.55 3.10
C VAL A 220 16.98 -14.08 4.50
N PRO A 221 16.08 -13.89 5.49
CA PRO A 221 16.43 -14.12 6.90
C PRO A 221 16.55 -15.60 7.29
N TYR A 222 15.89 -16.50 6.55
CA TYR A 222 15.81 -17.93 6.85
C TYR A 222 16.01 -18.78 5.62
N ASN A 223 16.43 -20.04 5.81
CA ASN A 223 16.23 -21.07 4.77
C ASN A 223 14.74 -21.42 4.78
N MET A 224 14.07 -21.17 3.67
CA MET A 224 12.63 -21.34 3.48
C MET A 224 12.39 -22.58 2.63
N ASP A 225 11.60 -23.53 3.15
CA ASP A 225 11.35 -24.83 2.52
C ASP A 225 9.92 -25.25 2.89
N TYR A 226 8.97 -24.89 2.00
CA TYR A 226 7.55 -25.14 2.23
C TYR A 226 6.85 -25.51 0.93
N HIS A 227 6.05 -26.59 0.96
CA HIS A 227 5.33 -27.11 -0.16
C HIS A 227 3.85 -27.29 0.20
N ASP A 228 2.96 -26.64 -0.55
CA ASP A 228 1.52 -26.79 -0.42
C ASP A 228 0.91 -27.18 -1.78
N GLN A 229 0.59 -28.46 -1.92
CA GLN A 229 0.00 -29.00 -3.14
C GLN A 229 -1.43 -28.51 -3.41
N TYR A 230 -2.14 -28.05 -2.36
CA TYR A 230 -3.51 -27.52 -2.51
C TYR A 230 -3.53 -26.11 -3.07
N GLN A 231 -2.46 -25.36 -2.83
CA GLN A 231 -2.30 -23.98 -3.31
C GLN A 231 -1.33 -23.87 -4.49
N ASP A 232 -0.81 -24.99 -4.99
CA ASP A 232 0.28 -25.00 -5.99
C ASP A 232 1.44 -24.06 -5.59
N LEU A 233 1.80 -24.12 -4.31
CA LEU A 233 2.81 -23.23 -3.72
C LEU A 233 4.05 -24.03 -3.37
N VAL A 234 5.17 -23.65 -3.99
CA VAL A 234 6.51 -24.13 -3.67
C VAL A 234 7.37 -22.96 -3.25
N ILE A 235 7.98 -23.06 -2.07
CA ILE A 235 8.89 -22.07 -1.52
C ILE A 235 10.22 -22.76 -1.20
N GLU A 236 11.24 -22.44 -1.97
CA GLU A 236 12.60 -22.97 -1.83
C GLU A 236 13.58 -21.78 -1.90
N GLN A 237 13.92 -21.20 -0.75
CA GLN A 237 14.78 -20.03 -0.69
C GLN A 237 15.91 -20.23 0.33
N GLU A 238 17.14 -20.01 -0.09
CA GLU A 238 18.30 -20.03 0.81
C GLU A 238 18.41 -18.72 1.59
N LYS A 239 18.80 -18.80 2.85
CA LYS A 239 19.18 -17.64 3.66
C LYS A 239 20.36 -16.91 3.09
N GLY A 240 20.34 -15.57 3.12
CA GLY A 240 21.48 -14.71 2.78
C GLY A 240 21.14 -13.57 1.83
N TYR A 241 22.11 -12.66 1.69
CA TYR A 241 21.98 -11.46 0.85
C TYR A 241 22.22 -11.80 -0.62
N ARG A 242 21.20 -11.63 -1.43
CA ARG A 242 21.26 -11.87 -2.88
C ARG A 242 20.22 -11.06 -3.64
N LYS A 243 20.37 -11.04 -4.96
CA LYS A 243 19.38 -10.47 -5.85
C LYS A 243 18.26 -11.48 -6.08
N LEU A 244 17.03 -11.08 -5.78
CA LEU A 244 15.82 -11.83 -6.04
C LEU A 244 15.18 -11.36 -7.34
N ASN A 245 14.71 -12.28 -8.16
CA ASN A 245 13.80 -12.02 -9.26
C ASN A 245 12.35 -11.95 -8.75
N GLY A 246 11.36 -11.81 -9.64
CA GLY A 246 9.95 -11.71 -9.24
C GLY A 246 9.44 -12.97 -8.55
N ASP A 247 9.79 -14.15 -9.05
CA ASP A 247 9.34 -15.44 -8.49
C ASP A 247 9.97 -15.68 -7.12
N ASP A 248 11.27 -15.43 -6.97
CA ASP A 248 11.96 -15.54 -5.67
C ASP A 248 11.36 -14.58 -4.64
N ALA A 249 11.07 -13.35 -5.06
CA ALA A 249 10.43 -12.34 -4.22
C ALA A 249 9.06 -12.82 -3.71
N MET A 250 8.25 -13.40 -4.60
CA MET A 250 6.94 -13.95 -4.26
C MET A 250 7.04 -15.08 -3.23
N GLN A 251 8.02 -15.97 -3.37
CA GLN A 251 8.27 -17.02 -2.40
C GLN A 251 8.60 -16.45 -1.01
N VAL A 252 9.53 -15.49 -0.95
CA VAL A 252 9.98 -14.87 0.30
C VAL A 252 8.84 -14.18 1.05
N ILE A 253 8.02 -13.38 0.37
CA ILE A 253 6.95 -12.61 1.03
C ILE A 253 5.72 -13.45 1.42
N ARG A 254 5.56 -14.65 0.82
CA ARG A 254 4.47 -15.59 1.14
C ARG A 254 4.86 -16.57 2.26
N TRP A 255 6.15 -16.74 2.52
CA TRP A 255 6.62 -17.71 3.50
C TRP A 255 6.18 -17.40 4.93
N ARG A 256 5.79 -18.43 5.68
CA ARG A 256 5.36 -18.36 7.09
C ARG A 256 6.07 -19.37 7.99
N LYS A 257 6.39 -20.53 7.43
CA LYS A 257 6.98 -21.66 8.14
C LYS A 257 7.59 -22.63 7.14
N ASN A 258 8.45 -23.50 7.61
CA ASN A 258 8.93 -24.64 6.83
C ASN A 258 8.00 -25.85 7.01
N ASP A 259 8.13 -26.82 6.12
CA ASP A 259 7.53 -28.12 6.28
C ASP A 259 8.05 -28.83 7.54
N SER A 260 7.22 -29.69 8.14
CA SER A 260 7.58 -30.39 9.37
C SER A 260 8.79 -31.32 9.22
N ASN A 261 9.06 -31.77 7.99
CA ASN A 261 10.19 -32.63 7.61
C ASN A 261 11.35 -31.87 6.96
N SER A 262 11.29 -30.53 6.93
CA SER A 262 12.37 -29.71 6.37
C SER A 262 13.70 -29.94 7.10
N PRO A 263 14.83 -30.08 6.37
CA PRO A 263 16.15 -30.23 6.99
C PRO A 263 16.62 -28.97 7.75
N TYR A 264 15.95 -27.83 7.49
CA TYR A 264 16.30 -26.53 8.10
C TYR A 264 15.52 -26.25 9.40
N GLY A 265 14.72 -27.21 9.86
CA GLY A 265 13.80 -27.01 10.97
C GLY A 265 12.62 -26.09 10.64
N ASN A 266 11.78 -25.83 11.61
CA ASN A 266 10.60 -25.00 11.43
C ASN A 266 10.64 -23.78 12.35
N PRO A 267 11.24 -22.64 11.93
CA PRO A 267 11.21 -21.42 12.71
C PRO A 267 9.76 -20.92 12.79
N GLN A 268 9.22 -20.87 13.99
CA GLN A 268 7.86 -20.43 14.29
C GLN A 268 7.81 -18.89 14.35
N ILE A 269 7.84 -18.23 13.20
CA ILE A 269 7.84 -16.76 13.17
C ILE A 269 6.45 -16.15 13.36
N GLY A 270 5.40 -16.95 13.16
CA GLY A 270 4.02 -16.48 13.22
C GLY A 270 3.70 -15.42 12.18
N ASP A 271 2.57 -14.75 12.38
CA ASP A 271 2.12 -13.69 11.46
C ASP A 271 2.94 -12.39 11.62
N SER A 272 3.37 -12.08 12.84
CA SER A 272 4.24 -10.93 13.12
C SER A 272 5.60 -11.02 12.41
N GLY A 273 6.21 -12.20 12.40
CA GLY A 273 7.46 -12.41 11.66
C GLY A 273 7.29 -12.29 10.14
N ARG A 274 6.18 -12.78 9.59
CA ARG A 274 5.85 -12.56 8.18
C ARG A 274 5.68 -11.08 7.86
N MET A 275 4.95 -10.32 8.68
CA MET A 275 4.79 -8.88 8.50
C MET A 275 6.15 -8.16 8.52
N GLN A 276 7.07 -8.56 9.40
CA GLN A 276 8.42 -7.99 9.44
C GLN A 276 9.19 -8.26 8.15
N ILE A 277 9.15 -9.50 7.63
CA ILE A 277 9.78 -9.86 6.35
C ILE A 277 9.20 -9.01 5.21
N GLN A 278 7.88 -8.85 5.16
CA GLN A 278 7.20 -8.04 4.15
C GLN A 278 7.61 -6.56 4.22
N GLN A 279 7.70 -6.00 5.43
CA GLN A 279 8.17 -4.62 5.62
C GLN A 279 9.63 -4.44 5.18
N ASP A 280 10.51 -5.36 5.56
CA ASP A 280 11.93 -5.30 5.19
C ASP A 280 12.12 -5.50 3.68
N PHE A 281 11.30 -6.35 3.07
CA PHE A 281 11.26 -6.51 1.63
C PHE A 281 10.76 -5.24 0.93
N LEU A 282 9.70 -4.60 1.43
CA LEU A 282 9.21 -3.32 0.91
C LEU A 282 10.28 -2.22 0.98
N LYS A 283 11.03 -2.14 2.09
CA LYS A 283 12.19 -1.23 2.21
C LYS A 283 13.22 -1.49 1.13
N ALA A 284 13.52 -2.76 0.84
CA ALA A 284 14.47 -3.14 -0.21
C ALA A 284 13.95 -2.74 -1.60
N VAL A 285 12.67 -2.93 -1.90
CA VAL A 285 12.01 -2.48 -3.14
C VAL A 285 12.10 -0.96 -3.29
N ILE A 286 11.74 -0.21 -2.25
CA ILE A 286 11.81 1.26 -2.26
C ILE A 286 13.25 1.72 -2.45
N LYS A 287 14.21 1.13 -1.75
CA LYS A 287 15.63 1.43 -1.92
C LYS A 287 16.09 1.23 -3.37
N GLN A 288 15.67 0.14 -4.00
CA GLN A 288 15.98 -0.15 -5.40
C GLN A 288 15.30 0.85 -6.34
N LEU A 289 14.04 1.21 -6.09
CA LEU A 289 13.29 2.19 -6.89
C LEU A 289 13.90 3.59 -6.84
N LEU A 290 14.44 4.00 -5.70
CA LEU A 290 15.04 5.33 -5.50
C LEU A 290 16.41 5.49 -6.16
N GLN A 291 17.00 4.43 -6.75
CA GLN A 291 18.28 4.54 -7.44
C GLN A 291 18.11 5.27 -8.79
N LEU A 292 19.00 6.24 -9.07
CA LEU A 292 18.98 7.04 -10.30
C LEU A 292 19.04 6.22 -11.59
N GLU A 293 19.67 5.05 -11.53
CA GLU A 293 19.73 4.11 -12.66
C GLU A 293 18.37 3.55 -13.07
N ASN A 294 17.35 3.64 -12.21
CA ASN A 294 15.98 3.23 -12.51
C ASN A 294 15.14 4.32 -13.17
N VAL A 295 15.62 5.56 -13.26
CA VAL A 295 14.89 6.66 -13.94
C VAL A 295 14.45 6.29 -15.37
N PRO A 296 15.29 5.64 -16.21
CA PRO A 296 14.89 5.19 -17.54
C PRO A 296 13.77 4.13 -17.53
N ASN A 297 13.67 3.36 -16.44
CA ASN A 297 12.71 2.27 -16.29
C ASN A 297 11.35 2.71 -15.71
N LEU A 298 11.22 3.96 -15.25
CA LEU A 298 9.98 4.47 -14.65
C LEU A 298 8.76 4.31 -15.58
N GLY A 299 8.95 4.46 -16.89
CA GLY A 299 7.89 4.25 -17.87
C GLY A 299 7.40 2.81 -17.92
N LYS A 300 8.34 1.85 -17.97
CA LYS A 300 8.02 0.41 -17.95
C LYS A 300 7.40 0.00 -16.62
N LEU A 301 7.96 0.50 -15.51
CA LEU A 301 7.42 0.24 -14.18
C LEU A 301 5.97 0.74 -14.04
N ALA A 302 5.69 1.95 -14.53
CA ALA A 302 4.34 2.50 -14.48
C ALA A 302 3.37 1.76 -15.41
N GLU A 303 3.83 1.16 -16.52
CA GLU A 303 3.02 0.28 -17.38
C GLU A 303 2.66 -1.02 -16.64
N VAL A 304 3.63 -1.68 -16.03
CA VAL A 304 3.41 -2.88 -15.19
C VAL A 304 2.47 -2.55 -14.04
N PHE A 305 2.63 -1.40 -13.41
CA PHE A 305 1.76 -0.95 -12.34
C PHE A 305 0.31 -0.77 -12.82
N ARG A 306 0.11 -0.11 -13.98
CA ARG A 306 -1.22 0.07 -14.57
C ARG A 306 -1.94 -1.23 -14.93
N GLU A 307 -1.19 -2.27 -15.32
CA GLU A 307 -1.75 -3.56 -15.73
C GLU A 307 -2.10 -4.47 -14.54
N ASN A 308 -1.44 -4.28 -13.40
CA ASN A 308 -1.51 -5.20 -12.27
C ASN A 308 -2.00 -4.54 -10.96
N VAL A 309 -2.38 -3.27 -11.01
CA VAL A 309 -2.76 -2.52 -9.81
C VAL A 309 -4.04 -1.73 -10.09
N GLU A 310 -5.04 -1.90 -9.23
CA GLU A 310 -6.23 -1.07 -9.23
C GLU A 310 -5.99 0.17 -8.38
N THR A 311 -6.18 1.36 -8.95
CA THR A 311 -5.93 2.62 -8.23
C THR A 311 -6.71 3.77 -8.84
N ASP A 312 -7.03 4.76 -8.02
CA ASP A 312 -7.58 6.06 -8.41
C ASP A 312 -6.50 7.06 -8.86
N LEU A 313 -5.20 6.67 -8.77
CA LEU A 313 -4.10 7.45 -9.32
C LEU A 313 -4.00 7.28 -10.85
N SER A 314 -3.90 8.39 -11.58
CA SER A 314 -3.58 8.32 -13.00
C SER A 314 -2.13 7.89 -13.22
N PHE A 315 -1.84 7.37 -14.41
CA PHE A 315 -0.47 7.01 -14.81
C PHE A 315 0.51 8.19 -14.68
N GLU A 316 0.07 9.39 -15.07
CA GLU A 316 0.85 10.61 -14.95
C GLU A 316 1.15 11.00 -13.50
N ASN A 317 0.21 10.69 -12.57
CA ASN A 317 0.41 10.91 -11.13
C ASN A 317 1.46 9.95 -10.56
N ILE A 318 1.41 8.67 -10.94
CA ILE A 318 2.40 7.67 -10.51
C ILE A 318 3.81 8.07 -10.94
N LEU A 319 3.95 8.50 -12.21
CA LEU A 319 5.21 9.01 -12.74
C LEU A 319 5.67 10.28 -12.01
N TRP A 320 4.74 11.15 -11.64
CA TRP A 320 5.04 12.37 -10.90
C TRP A 320 5.61 12.03 -9.52
N PHE A 321 4.97 11.11 -8.79
CA PHE A 321 5.48 10.66 -7.49
C PHE A 321 6.88 10.04 -7.63
N GLY A 322 7.07 9.13 -8.58
CA GLY A 322 8.38 8.51 -8.83
C GLY A 322 9.47 9.54 -9.15
N LYS A 323 9.16 10.50 -10.04
CA LYS A 323 10.08 11.60 -10.35
C LYS A 323 10.38 12.46 -9.14
N ARG A 324 9.35 12.82 -8.35
CA ARG A 324 9.53 13.65 -7.14
C ARG A 324 10.35 12.95 -6.08
N ALA A 325 10.16 11.65 -5.90
CA ALA A 325 10.96 10.87 -4.97
C ALA A 325 12.44 10.80 -5.41
N VAL A 326 12.70 10.38 -6.65
CA VAL A 326 14.07 10.17 -7.13
C VAL A 326 14.82 11.49 -7.33
N ILE A 327 14.22 12.45 -8.07
CA ILE A 327 14.88 13.74 -8.38
C ILE A 327 14.80 14.70 -7.19
N GLY A 328 13.75 14.62 -6.36
CA GLY A 328 13.59 15.39 -5.13
C GLY A 328 14.57 15.00 -4.02
N GLY A 329 15.23 13.84 -4.17
CA GLY A 329 16.26 13.38 -3.24
C GLY A 329 15.71 12.66 -2.01
N LEU A 330 14.50 12.06 -2.11
CA LEU A 330 14.00 11.18 -1.05
C LEU A 330 14.99 10.02 -0.86
N SER A 331 15.54 9.90 0.32
CA SER A 331 16.40 8.78 0.71
C SER A 331 15.64 7.77 1.56
N LEU A 332 16.18 6.55 1.70
CA LEU A 332 15.58 5.55 2.57
C LEU A 332 15.54 6.00 4.05
N GLU A 333 16.48 6.84 4.46
CA GLU A 333 16.55 7.42 5.81
C GLU A 333 15.41 8.40 6.08
N ASP A 334 14.82 8.96 5.03
CA ASP A 334 13.67 9.87 5.10
C ASP A 334 12.33 9.13 5.08
N VAL A 335 12.35 7.80 4.98
CA VAL A 335 11.16 6.93 4.97
C VAL A 335 11.07 6.17 6.28
N SER A 336 10.11 6.54 7.12
CA SER A 336 9.82 5.84 8.37
C SER A 336 8.88 4.66 8.12
N PHE A 337 9.31 3.44 8.46
CA PHE A 337 8.48 2.24 8.42
C PHE A 337 8.12 1.83 9.83
N MET A 338 6.85 1.59 10.09
CA MET A 338 6.36 1.20 11.40
C MET A 338 5.14 0.30 11.33
N THR A 339 4.91 -0.46 12.37
CA THR A 339 3.64 -1.16 12.58
C THR A 339 2.76 -0.30 13.47
N MET A 340 1.46 -0.29 13.22
CA MET A 340 0.48 0.34 14.10
C MET A 340 0.72 -0.10 15.56
N PRO A 341 0.80 0.82 16.54
CA PRO A 341 0.98 0.44 17.95
C PRO A 341 -0.20 -0.41 18.45
N TRP A 342 0.09 -1.56 19.03
CA TRP A 342 -0.94 -2.52 19.40
C TRP A 342 -0.62 -3.36 20.65
N THR A 343 -1.65 -4.03 21.18
CA THR A 343 -1.55 -5.02 22.24
C THR A 343 -2.39 -6.25 21.85
N GLY A 344 -1.88 -7.46 22.08
CA GLY A 344 -2.61 -8.70 21.84
C GLY A 344 -3.64 -8.98 22.93
N VAL A 345 -4.86 -9.37 22.56
CA VAL A 345 -5.94 -9.70 23.49
C VAL A 345 -6.77 -10.85 22.95
N TYR A 346 -7.17 -11.76 23.83
CA TYR A 346 -8.13 -12.83 23.54
C TYR A 346 -9.54 -12.41 23.92
N VAL A 347 -10.47 -12.42 22.97
CA VAL A 347 -11.86 -12.03 23.16
C VAL A 347 -12.80 -13.19 22.86
N TYR A 348 -13.83 -13.37 23.68
CA TYR A 348 -14.86 -14.37 23.47
C TYR A 348 -15.55 -14.20 22.12
N SER A 349 -15.69 -15.29 21.36
CA SER A 349 -16.42 -15.35 20.10
C SER A 349 -17.69 -16.18 20.25
N ARG A 350 -18.81 -15.56 20.01
CA ARG A 350 -20.14 -16.22 20.03
C ARG A 350 -20.25 -17.23 18.89
N THR A 351 -19.78 -16.86 17.71
CA THR A 351 -19.86 -17.69 16.50
C THR A 351 -19.08 -18.96 16.68
N LEU A 352 -17.80 -18.91 17.03
CA LEU A 352 -16.98 -20.08 17.25
C LEU A 352 -17.47 -20.89 18.45
N SER A 353 -17.90 -20.23 19.53
CA SER A 353 -18.42 -20.96 20.69
C SER A 353 -19.67 -21.75 20.36
N ALA A 354 -20.54 -21.22 19.51
CA ALA A 354 -21.73 -21.94 19.03
C ALA A 354 -21.34 -23.10 18.09
N GLU A 355 -20.35 -22.91 17.23
CA GLU A 355 -19.88 -23.93 16.30
C GLU A 355 -19.24 -25.11 17.02
N TYR A 356 -18.38 -24.84 18.01
CA TYR A 356 -17.62 -25.89 18.71
C TYR A 356 -18.31 -26.38 20.02
N GLY A 357 -19.49 -25.84 20.38
CA GLY A 357 -20.21 -26.24 21.60
C GLY A 357 -19.47 -25.98 22.91
N ARG A 358 -18.50 -25.06 22.91
CA ARG A 358 -17.68 -24.68 24.09
C ARG A 358 -17.28 -23.22 23.99
N THR A 359 -16.85 -22.63 25.11
CA THR A 359 -16.33 -21.26 25.11
C THR A 359 -15.05 -21.16 24.28
N MET A 360 -15.12 -20.39 23.21
CA MET A 360 -14.00 -20.12 22.31
C MET A 360 -13.61 -18.65 22.37
N LYS A 361 -12.33 -18.36 22.26
CA LYS A 361 -11.78 -17.01 22.18
C LYS A 361 -10.99 -16.87 20.89
N LEU A 362 -11.04 -15.69 20.31
CA LEU A 362 -10.20 -15.26 19.20
C LEU A 362 -9.13 -14.30 19.71
N ASP A 363 -7.95 -14.42 19.16
CA ASP A 363 -6.87 -13.46 19.31
C ASP A 363 -7.15 -12.22 18.48
N TYR A 364 -6.86 -11.06 19.04
CA TYR A 364 -7.00 -9.78 18.38
C TYR A 364 -5.77 -8.89 18.58
N VAL A 365 -5.49 -8.08 17.59
CA VAL A 365 -4.60 -6.93 17.67
C VAL A 365 -5.44 -5.71 18.03
N VAL A 366 -5.31 -5.22 19.25
CA VAL A 366 -6.04 -4.05 19.75
C VAL A 366 -5.14 -2.82 19.67
N PRO A 367 -5.51 -1.75 18.93
CA PRO A 367 -4.69 -0.57 18.80
C PRO A 367 -4.46 0.12 20.15
N GLN A 368 -3.24 0.56 20.41
CA GLN A 368 -2.92 1.43 21.55
C GLN A 368 -3.37 2.85 21.24
N ALA A 369 -4.51 3.25 21.76
CA ALA A 369 -5.25 4.44 21.34
C ALA A 369 -4.43 5.74 21.35
N ASN A 370 -3.71 6.03 22.43
CA ASN A 370 -2.91 7.27 22.52
C ASN A 370 -1.70 7.22 21.57
N ALA A 371 -0.99 6.09 21.50
CA ALA A 371 0.17 5.94 20.63
C ALA A 371 -0.23 6.01 19.15
N LEU A 372 -1.39 5.43 18.77
CA LEU A 372 -1.92 5.56 17.42
C LEU A 372 -2.34 7.02 17.12
N LEU A 373 -3.00 7.69 18.07
CA LEU A 373 -3.38 9.10 17.92
C LEU A 373 -2.16 10.01 17.71
N ASP A 374 -1.09 9.80 18.48
CA ASP A 374 0.15 10.55 18.35
C ASP A 374 0.77 10.31 16.95
N LEU A 375 0.83 9.06 16.52
CA LEU A 375 1.34 8.70 15.19
C LEU A 375 0.51 9.32 14.05
N VAL A 376 -0.81 9.29 14.17
CA VAL A 376 -1.72 9.95 13.22
C VAL A 376 -1.43 11.43 13.17
N ASN A 377 -1.38 12.10 14.32
CA ASN A 377 -1.18 13.53 14.40
C ASN A 377 0.20 13.99 13.89
N ASP A 378 1.23 13.25 14.21
CA ASP A 378 2.60 13.68 13.94
C ASP A 378 3.03 13.35 12.50
N SER A 379 2.65 12.17 11.98
CA SER A 379 3.25 11.65 10.76
C SER A 379 2.27 11.27 9.65
N LEU A 380 1.07 10.79 9.98
CA LEU A 380 0.17 10.23 8.96
C LEU A 380 -0.85 11.22 8.44
N SER A 381 -1.49 12.00 9.34
CA SER A 381 -2.50 12.98 8.93
C SER A 381 -1.91 14.07 8.06
N PRO A 382 -2.57 14.41 6.93
CA PRO A 382 -2.14 15.53 6.10
C PRO A 382 -2.51 16.91 6.67
N PHE A 383 -3.34 16.96 7.73
CA PHE A 383 -3.93 18.20 8.25
C PHE A 383 -3.12 18.82 9.37
N THR A 384 -3.11 20.16 9.44
CA THR A 384 -2.47 20.92 10.54
C THR A 384 -3.26 20.82 11.83
N GLU A 385 -4.59 20.75 11.74
CA GLU A 385 -5.46 20.58 12.89
C GLU A 385 -5.37 19.15 13.43
N LYS A 386 -5.04 19.05 14.71
CA LYS A 386 -4.85 17.76 15.39
C LYS A 386 -6.18 17.05 15.63
N PHE A 387 -6.13 15.72 15.56
CA PHE A 387 -7.20 14.82 15.97
C PHE A 387 -7.19 14.60 17.48
N THR A 388 -8.34 14.23 18.01
CA THR A 388 -8.56 13.72 19.37
C THR A 388 -8.99 12.26 19.28
N LEU A 389 -9.03 11.55 20.40
CA LEU A 389 -9.50 10.16 20.43
C LEU A 389 -10.96 10.00 19.96
N ARG A 390 -11.77 11.06 20.01
CA ARG A 390 -13.16 11.04 19.55
C ARG A 390 -13.32 11.11 18.03
N ASP A 391 -12.25 11.53 17.36
CA ASP A 391 -12.21 11.60 15.89
C ASP A 391 -11.80 10.27 15.28
N LEU A 392 -11.37 9.28 16.08
CA LEU A 392 -10.94 7.95 15.69
C LEU A 392 -11.90 6.90 16.31
N ASP A 393 -12.21 5.83 15.57
CA ASP A 393 -12.95 4.70 16.14
C ASP A 393 -11.99 3.55 16.49
N ILE A 394 -11.54 3.58 17.73
CA ILE A 394 -10.56 2.61 18.25
C ILE A 394 -11.23 1.71 19.28
N MET A 395 -11.31 0.42 18.96
CA MET A 395 -11.81 -0.59 19.88
C MET A 395 -10.85 -0.85 21.03
N SER A 396 -11.40 -1.17 22.18
CA SER A 396 -10.67 -1.61 23.37
C SER A 396 -11.42 -2.71 24.10
N VAL A 397 -10.72 -3.44 24.97
CA VAL A 397 -11.26 -4.52 25.79
C VAL A 397 -11.05 -4.16 27.25
N ASN A 398 -12.16 -4.10 28.00
CA ASN A 398 -12.15 -3.82 29.43
C ASN A 398 -11.64 -5.04 30.24
N ALA A 399 -11.31 -4.81 31.49
CA ALA A 399 -10.80 -5.87 32.39
C ALA A 399 -11.79 -7.02 32.61
N ASP A 400 -13.09 -6.77 32.46
CA ASP A 400 -14.17 -7.78 32.54
C ASP A 400 -14.40 -8.52 31.20
N GLY A 401 -13.64 -8.18 30.15
CA GLY A 401 -13.76 -8.76 28.81
C GLY A 401 -14.84 -8.10 27.94
N SER A 402 -15.55 -7.10 28.43
CA SER A 402 -16.49 -6.32 27.62
C SER A 402 -15.75 -5.42 26.63
N LEU A 403 -16.39 -5.15 25.50
CA LEU A 403 -15.85 -4.29 24.46
C LEU A 403 -16.22 -2.83 24.66
N ALA A 404 -15.34 -1.94 24.33
CA ALA A 404 -15.58 -0.50 24.28
C ALA A 404 -14.94 0.10 23.01
N SER A 405 -15.30 1.33 22.67
CA SER A 405 -14.71 2.12 21.61
C SER A 405 -14.39 3.52 22.11
N SER A 406 -13.39 4.17 21.54
CA SER A 406 -13.04 5.58 21.80
C SER A 406 -14.18 6.54 21.54
N THR A 407 -15.16 6.15 20.71
CA THR A 407 -16.38 6.89 20.41
C THR A 407 -17.47 6.74 21.48
N GLY A 408 -17.30 5.77 22.41
CA GLY A 408 -18.30 5.40 23.40
C GLY A 408 -19.43 4.50 22.86
N ARG A 409 -19.36 4.10 21.57
CA ARG A 409 -20.36 3.24 20.92
C ARG A 409 -19.72 1.97 20.39
N VAL A 410 -20.28 0.82 20.72
CA VAL A 410 -19.95 -0.47 20.10
C VAL A 410 -21.09 -0.85 19.16
N GLU A 411 -20.79 -1.07 17.87
CA GLU A 411 -21.80 -1.36 16.84
C GLU A 411 -22.47 -2.72 17.05
N ASP A 412 -21.75 -3.70 17.57
CA ASP A 412 -22.30 -5.01 17.88
C ASP A 412 -23.11 -4.96 19.18
N SER A 413 -24.42 -4.80 19.06
CA SER A 413 -25.33 -4.76 20.21
C SER A 413 -25.34 -6.04 21.06
N LYS A 414 -24.78 -7.14 20.55
CA LYS A 414 -24.66 -8.42 21.25
C LYS A 414 -23.30 -8.63 21.92
N ALA A 415 -22.36 -7.70 21.75
CA ALA A 415 -21.01 -7.82 22.30
C ALA A 415 -20.96 -7.92 23.83
N ALA A 416 -21.93 -7.31 24.52
CA ALA A 416 -22.05 -7.34 25.98
C ALA A 416 -22.78 -8.60 26.51
N ALA A 417 -23.25 -9.50 25.63
CA ALA A 417 -23.92 -10.74 26.07
C ALA A 417 -22.95 -11.63 26.83
N ALA A 418 -23.40 -12.19 27.96
CA ALA A 418 -22.62 -13.18 28.67
C ALA A 418 -22.32 -14.40 27.78
N PRO A 419 -21.13 -15.01 27.88
CA PRO A 419 -20.82 -16.22 27.14
C PRO A 419 -21.87 -17.31 27.41
N PRO A 420 -22.30 -18.07 26.38
CA PRO A 420 -23.20 -19.19 26.60
C PRO A 420 -22.53 -20.24 27.48
N VAL A 421 -23.32 -20.91 28.30
CA VAL A 421 -22.88 -22.06 29.06
C VAL A 421 -23.12 -23.32 28.22
N PHE A 422 -22.06 -24.03 27.88
CA PHE A 422 -22.17 -25.29 27.15
C PHE A 422 -22.13 -26.48 28.12
N VAL A 423 -23.02 -27.42 27.90
CA VAL A 423 -23.10 -28.67 28.67
C VAL A 423 -22.69 -29.81 27.74
N ASP A 424 -21.73 -30.60 28.16
CA ASP A 424 -21.33 -31.80 27.43
C ASP A 424 -22.51 -32.80 27.38
N PRO A 425 -23.00 -33.15 26.18
CA PRO A 425 -24.17 -33.97 26.03
C PRO A 425 -23.99 -35.43 26.57
N TYR A 426 -22.74 -35.88 26.70
CA TYR A 426 -22.41 -37.24 27.16
C TYR A 426 -22.17 -37.31 28.70
N THR A 427 -21.61 -36.27 29.26
CA THR A 427 -21.26 -36.24 30.69
C THR A 427 -22.17 -35.38 31.56
N GLY A 428 -23.01 -34.52 30.95
CA GLY A 428 -23.83 -33.54 31.65
C GLY A 428 -23.03 -32.46 32.38
N ARG A 429 -21.72 -32.36 32.17
CA ARG A 429 -20.88 -31.36 32.82
C ARG A 429 -20.85 -30.06 32.04
N ILE A 430 -20.66 -28.97 32.77
CA ILE A 430 -20.47 -27.65 32.16
C ILE A 430 -19.08 -27.61 31.54
N ALA A 431 -18.99 -27.46 30.22
CA ALA A 431 -17.76 -27.49 29.43
C ALA A 431 -16.74 -26.38 29.81
N ASN A 432 -17.17 -25.38 30.58
CA ASN A 432 -16.35 -24.25 31.01
C ASN A 432 -15.82 -24.37 32.48
N SER A 433 -16.13 -25.44 33.21
CA SER A 433 -15.60 -25.60 34.54
C SER A 433 -14.12 -26.02 34.47
N SER A 434 -13.24 -25.17 34.98
CA SER A 434 -11.79 -25.40 35.06
C SER A 434 -11.48 -26.46 36.15
N GLU A 435 -11.94 -27.71 35.96
CA GLU A 435 -11.39 -28.83 36.68
C GLU A 435 -10.39 -29.55 35.76
N SER A 436 -9.12 -29.19 35.90
CA SER A 436 -7.99 -29.97 35.41
C SER A 436 -7.93 -31.26 36.18
N THR A 437 -8.42 -32.35 35.61
CA THR A 437 -7.97 -33.68 36.00
C THR A 437 -7.14 -34.24 34.89
N GLY A 438 -5.88 -34.46 35.19
CA GLY A 438 -4.77 -34.90 34.40
C GLY A 438 -5.08 -35.85 33.25
N GLY A 439 -4.52 -35.52 32.12
CA GLY A 439 -4.47 -36.34 30.93
C GLY A 439 -3.97 -35.52 29.76
N GLU A 440 -2.67 -35.68 29.52
CA GLU A 440 -1.92 -35.25 28.33
C GLU A 440 -1.97 -33.75 27.98
N THR A 441 -0.94 -33.08 28.45
CA THR A 441 -0.54 -31.73 28.05
C THR A 441 -0.17 -31.72 26.57
N GLU A 442 -1.08 -31.27 25.72
CA GLU A 442 -0.61 -30.47 24.59
C GLU A 442 -0.02 -29.21 25.20
N GLU A 443 1.27 -29.10 25.07
CA GLU A 443 2.12 -28.00 25.52
C GLU A 443 1.63 -26.72 24.85
N ASN A 444 0.70 -26.01 25.52
CA ASN A 444 0.45 -24.60 25.18
C ASN A 444 1.68 -23.86 25.69
N ASP A 445 2.62 -23.63 24.77
CA ASP A 445 3.67 -22.65 24.97
C ASP A 445 3.03 -21.35 25.48
N PRO A 446 3.54 -20.79 26.60
CA PRO A 446 3.10 -19.48 27.03
C PRO A 446 3.37 -18.50 25.89
N PRO A 447 2.48 -17.53 25.64
CA PRO A 447 2.73 -16.52 24.63
C PRO A 447 4.09 -15.89 24.96
N ALA A 448 4.98 -15.89 23.97
CA ALA A 448 6.25 -15.17 24.07
C ALA A 448 5.93 -13.79 24.67
N GLU A 449 6.64 -13.45 25.74
CA GLU A 449 6.54 -12.13 26.38
C GLU A 449 6.58 -11.09 25.27
N VAL A 450 5.43 -10.47 25.02
CA VAL A 450 5.32 -9.37 24.06
C VAL A 450 6.06 -8.20 24.70
N THR A 451 7.36 -8.15 24.44
CA THR A 451 8.12 -6.93 24.68
C THR A 451 7.38 -5.83 23.95
N SER A 452 6.85 -4.89 24.72
CA SER A 452 6.30 -3.63 24.21
C SER A 452 7.25 -3.15 23.12
N GLY A 453 6.76 -3.07 21.87
CA GLY A 453 7.55 -2.56 20.78
C GLY A 453 7.98 -1.15 21.10
N SER A 454 9.14 -1.03 21.74
CA SER A 454 9.78 0.23 21.96
C SER A 454 10.13 0.77 20.57
N LEU A 455 9.71 1.99 20.31
CA LEU A 455 10.18 2.84 19.23
C LEU A 455 11.71 2.73 19.13
N THR A 456 12.20 1.88 18.25
CA THR A 456 13.61 1.90 17.89
C THR A 456 13.76 2.98 16.82
N VAL A 457 13.93 4.20 17.27
CA VAL A 457 14.56 5.26 16.49
C VAL A 457 15.99 4.78 16.23
N ILE A 458 16.27 4.30 15.02
CA ILE A 458 17.64 4.08 14.58
C ILE A 458 18.21 5.45 14.22
N GLY A 459 18.74 6.13 15.23
CA GLY A 459 19.57 7.29 15.12
C GLY A 459 20.82 7.06 15.97
N GLU A 460 21.98 7.33 15.34
CA GLU A 460 23.33 7.37 15.90
C GLU A 460 24.13 6.06 15.94
N ALA A 461 24.79 5.78 14.80
CA ALA A 461 26.11 5.20 14.83
C ALA A 461 27.13 6.35 14.91
N THR A 462 27.49 6.77 16.11
CA THR A 462 28.72 7.54 16.33
C THR A 462 29.90 6.61 16.12
N GLY A 463 30.75 6.95 15.16
CA GLY A 463 32.01 6.32 14.96
C GLY A 463 32.93 6.49 16.16
N ASN A 464 33.74 5.48 16.40
CA ASN A 464 35.09 5.63 16.95
C ASN A 464 35.94 4.44 16.54
N GLU A 465 37.09 4.81 15.94
CA GLU A 465 38.30 4.08 15.62
C GLU A 465 38.25 3.10 14.45
#